data_fd1206f987cc5354c0bf4d399b0cc700
#
_entry.id   fd1206f987cc5354c0bf4d399b0cc700
#
_cell.length_a   1.000
_cell.length_b   1.000
_cell.length_c   1.000
_cell.angle_alpha   90.00
_cell.angle_beta   90.00
_cell.angle_gamma   90.00
#
_symmetry.space_group_name_H-M   'P 1'
#
loop_
_entity.id
_entity.type
_entity.pdbx_description
1 polymer ?
#
loop_
_entity_poly.entity_id
_entity_poly.type
_entity_poly.pdbx_seq_one_letter_code
_entity_poly.pdbx_strand_id
1 'polypeptide(L)'
;MSEKIPLPIAGEQSGPRTRAQGGDVMSEIDAEVKGQKVFLYMKGTPDFPMCGFSARVVQILQHLGTQFGSCDVLADAEKREAIKVYGKWPTIPQLYVDGELVGGCDITTEMFQSGELQTLLGVSK
;
A
#
# COMPACT_ATOMS: atom_id res chain seq x y z
N MET A 1 -26.86 -2.65 19.96
CA MET A 1 -26.69 -2.43 19.93
C MET A 1 -26.39 -2.25 19.72
N SER A 2 -25.94 -2.44 19.73
CA SER A 2 -25.46 -2.31 19.58
C SER A 2 -25.08 -2.26 19.41
N GLU A 3 -24.50 -2.39 19.43
CA GLU A 3 -23.96 -2.41 19.30
C GLU A 3 -23.56 -2.29 18.90
N LYS A 4 -23.42 -2.31 18.90
CA LYS A 4 -22.84 -2.15 18.58
C LYS A 4 -22.23 -1.90 18.30
N ILE A 5 -22.04 -2.00 18.34
CA ILE A 5 -21.24 -1.77 18.11
C ILE A 5 -20.69 -1.53 17.95
N PRO A 6 -20.67 -1.53 18.03
CA PRO A 6 -19.85 -1.29 17.86
C PRO A 6 -19.23 -1.17 17.74
N LEU A 7 -18.91 -1.34 17.75
CA LEU A 7 -18.17 -1.33 17.55
C LEU A 7 -17.44 -1.14 17.47
N PRO A 8 -17.33 -1.14 17.51
CA PRO A 8 -16.46 -1.03 17.49
C PRO A 8 -15.96 -0.87 17.38
N ILE A 9 -15.66 -1.02 17.20
CA ILE A 9 -15.14 -0.86 17.27
C ILE A 9 -14.57 -0.38 16.97
N ALA A 10 -14.33 -0.25 16.80
CA ALA A 10 -13.77 0.13 16.60
C ALA A 10 -13.07 0.32 16.41
N GLY A 11 -12.73 0.43 16.35
CA GLY A 11 -12.07 0.56 16.06
C GLY A 11 -11.53 0.11 16.07
N GLU A 12 -11.71 -0.32 16.05
CA GLU A 12 -11.26 -0.85 16.17
C GLU A 12 -10.57 -1.13 15.57
N GLN A 13 -10.24 -1.22 15.14
CA GLN A 13 -9.64 -1.56 14.61
C GLN A 13 -8.67 -1.73 13.89
N SER A 14 -8.24 -2.61 13.69
CA SER A 14 -7.10 -2.49 12.88
C SER A 14 -6.42 -3.81 12.67
N GLY A 15 -5.37 -3.84 11.76
CA GLY A 15 -4.73 -5.05 11.36
C GLY A 15 -4.18 -5.91 12.49
N PRO A 16 -3.39 -5.33 13.43
CA PRO A 16 -2.82 -6.16 14.49
C PRO A 16 -3.86 -6.93 15.32
N ARG A 17 -4.99 -6.30 15.53
CA ARG A 17 -6.07 -6.97 16.25
C ARG A 17 -6.60 -8.17 15.49
N THR A 18 -6.69 -8.03 14.15
CA THR A 18 -7.16 -9.12 13.31
C THR A 18 -6.24 -10.32 13.44
N ARG A 19 -4.94 -10.08 13.43
CA ARG A 19 -3.96 -11.16 13.57
C ARG A 19 -4.06 -11.81 14.95
N ALA A 20 -4.21 -10.99 15.97
CA ALA A 20 -4.30 -11.49 17.33
C ALA A 20 -5.53 -12.37 17.53
N GLN A 21 -6.55 -12.19 16.69
CA GLN A 21 -7.81 -12.91 16.81
C GLN A 21 -7.92 -14.05 15.81
N GLY A 22 -6.80 -14.51 15.25
CA GLY A 22 -6.80 -15.64 14.34
C GLY A 22 -6.65 -15.31 12.88
N GLY A 23 -6.69 -14.02 12.51
CA GLY A 23 -6.37 -13.61 11.16
C GLY A 23 -4.87 -13.69 10.94
N ASP A 24 -4.45 -13.59 9.72
CA ASP A 24 -3.03 -13.58 9.41
C ASP A 24 -2.66 -12.36 8.58
N VAL A 25 -1.36 -12.11 8.53
CA VAL A 25 -0.83 -10.93 7.85
C VAL A 25 -1.10 -10.96 6.35
N MET A 26 -1.12 -12.14 5.75
CA MET A 26 -1.38 -12.25 4.31
C MET A 26 -2.81 -11.87 3.97
N SER A 27 -3.76 -12.27 4.80
CA SER A 27 -5.16 -11.86 4.62
C SER A 27 -5.33 -10.36 4.79
N GLU A 28 -4.62 -9.79 5.74
CA GLU A 28 -4.64 -8.36 5.98
C GLU A 28 -4.13 -7.58 4.77
N ILE A 29 -3.00 -8.03 4.21
CA ILE A 29 -2.42 -7.41 3.03
C ILE A 29 -3.38 -7.52 1.85
N ASP A 30 -3.97 -8.68 1.64
CA ASP A 30 -4.91 -8.87 0.55
C ASP A 30 -6.09 -7.91 0.65
N ALA A 31 -6.62 -7.74 1.85
CA ALA A 31 -7.72 -6.81 2.09
C ALA A 31 -7.30 -5.36 1.83
N GLU A 32 -6.11 -4.97 2.23
CA GLU A 32 -5.60 -3.63 2.00
C GLU A 32 -5.43 -3.35 0.52
N VAL A 33 -4.79 -4.28 -0.18
CA VAL A 33 -4.48 -4.13 -1.60
C VAL A 33 -5.76 -4.06 -2.44
N LYS A 34 -6.76 -4.83 -2.06
CA LYS A 34 -8.03 -4.87 -2.80
C LYS A 34 -9.03 -3.83 -2.34
N GLY A 35 -8.78 -3.22 -1.20
CA GLY A 35 -9.68 -2.21 -0.64
C GLY A 35 -9.61 -0.86 -1.30
N GLN A 36 -8.55 -0.60 -2.07
CA GLN A 36 -8.38 0.66 -2.78
C GLN A 36 -7.80 0.39 -4.15
N LYS A 37 -8.11 1.28 -5.09
CA LYS A 37 -7.59 1.13 -6.45
C LYS A 37 -6.08 1.16 -6.46
N VAL A 38 -5.48 2.08 -5.68
CA VAL A 38 -4.03 2.24 -5.63
C VAL A 38 -3.59 2.11 -4.18
N PHE A 39 -2.63 1.23 -3.93
CA PHE A 39 -2.11 1.04 -2.59
C PHE A 39 -0.59 0.92 -2.62
N LEU A 40 0.07 1.58 -1.68
CA LEU A 40 1.53 1.66 -1.64
C LEU A 40 2.06 1.19 -0.29
N TYR A 41 2.91 0.16 -0.32
CA TYR A 41 3.70 -0.22 0.85
C TYR A 41 5.03 0.51 0.75
N MET A 42 5.36 1.28 1.79
CA MET A 42 6.50 2.18 1.75
C MET A 42 7.20 2.23 3.10
N LYS A 43 8.38 2.79 3.12
CA LYS A 43 9.10 3.10 4.35
C LYS A 43 8.76 4.52 4.74
N GLY A 44 8.10 4.68 5.89
CA GLY A 44 7.57 5.95 6.34
C GLY A 44 6.15 6.17 5.84
N THR A 45 5.76 7.42 5.80
CA THR A 45 4.42 7.82 5.37
C THR A 45 4.54 8.77 4.18
N PRO A 46 3.43 9.02 3.44
CA PRO A 46 3.51 9.97 2.33
C PRO A 46 3.99 11.36 2.73
N ASP A 47 3.66 11.79 3.96
CA ASP A 47 4.12 13.10 4.45
C ASP A 47 5.57 13.07 4.91
N PHE A 48 6.03 11.91 5.39
CA PHE A 48 7.39 11.76 5.93
C PHE A 48 8.02 10.46 5.44
N PRO A 49 8.36 10.39 4.13
CA PRO A 49 9.01 9.19 3.61
C PRO A 49 10.38 9.01 4.25
N MET A 50 10.69 7.78 4.62
CA MET A 50 11.94 7.45 5.30
C MET A 50 12.95 6.78 4.38
N CYS A 51 12.72 6.83 3.07
CA CYS A 51 13.58 6.20 2.07
C CYS A 51 13.39 6.95 0.77
N GLY A 52 14.50 7.23 0.08
CA GLY A 52 14.45 7.98 -1.18
C GLY A 52 13.61 7.30 -2.25
N PHE A 53 13.66 5.97 -2.29
CA PHE A 53 12.86 5.23 -3.27
C PHE A 53 11.37 5.34 -2.97
N SER A 54 10.98 5.26 -1.69
CA SER A 54 9.59 5.46 -1.29
C SER A 54 9.14 6.89 -1.59
N ALA A 55 9.99 7.87 -1.30
CA ALA A 55 9.69 9.27 -1.58
C ALA A 55 9.43 9.50 -3.07
N ARG A 56 10.21 8.85 -3.92
CA ARG A 56 10.05 9.00 -5.36
C ARG A 56 8.68 8.52 -5.83
N VAL A 57 8.24 7.34 -5.36
CA VAL A 57 6.94 6.82 -5.76
C VAL A 57 5.82 7.73 -5.27
N VAL A 58 5.93 8.22 -4.04
CA VAL A 58 4.94 9.15 -3.50
C VAL A 58 4.86 10.41 -4.37
N GLN A 59 6.02 10.97 -4.74
CA GLN A 59 6.06 12.17 -5.57
C GLN A 59 5.39 11.94 -6.91
N ILE A 60 5.61 10.79 -7.52
CA ILE A 60 4.98 10.46 -8.80
C ILE A 60 3.46 10.40 -8.65
N LEU A 61 2.97 9.69 -7.63
CA LEU A 61 1.54 9.55 -7.42
C LEU A 61 0.89 10.90 -7.12
N GLN A 62 1.56 11.73 -6.32
CA GLN A 62 1.04 13.05 -5.99
C GLN A 62 1.03 13.96 -7.21
N HIS A 63 2.07 13.89 -8.03
CA HIS A 63 2.13 14.66 -9.27
C HIS A 63 0.96 14.30 -10.19
N LEU A 64 0.62 13.02 -10.26
CA LEU A 64 -0.48 12.56 -11.09
C LEU A 64 -1.86 12.86 -10.49
N GLY A 65 -1.89 13.33 -9.26
CA GLY A 65 -3.14 13.64 -8.60
C GLY A 65 -3.95 12.41 -8.20
N THR A 66 -3.29 11.26 -8.14
CA THR A 66 -3.95 10.00 -7.81
C THR A 66 -4.07 9.85 -6.29
N GLN A 67 -5.27 9.49 -5.84
CA GLN A 67 -5.45 9.12 -4.44
C GLN A 67 -4.97 7.69 -4.24
N PHE A 68 -4.34 7.46 -3.11
CA PHE A 68 -3.82 6.11 -2.83
C PHE A 68 -3.78 5.86 -1.33
N GLY A 69 -3.98 4.59 -0.96
CA GLY A 69 -3.75 4.16 0.40
C GLY A 69 -2.28 3.82 0.58
N SER A 70 -1.82 3.82 1.82
CA SER A 70 -0.42 3.51 2.09
C SER A 70 -0.28 2.81 3.42
N CYS A 71 0.85 2.13 3.57
CA CYS A 71 1.21 1.47 4.82
C CYS A 71 2.69 1.67 5.05
N ASP A 72 3.02 2.15 6.27
CA ASP A 72 4.42 2.31 6.69
C ASP A 72 4.91 0.97 7.23
N VAL A 73 5.69 0.27 6.42
CA VAL A 73 6.17 -1.05 6.82
C VAL A 73 7.27 -1.01 7.86
N LEU A 74 7.81 0.18 8.16
CA LEU A 74 8.75 0.31 9.27
C LEU A 74 8.05 0.18 10.61
N ALA A 75 6.75 0.42 10.62
CA ALA A 75 5.95 0.29 11.84
C ALA A 75 5.43 -1.13 12.07
N ASP A 76 5.68 -2.04 11.14
CA ASP A 76 5.12 -3.40 11.20
C ASP A 76 6.10 -4.38 10.54
N ALA A 77 7.00 -4.93 11.34
CA ALA A 77 8.06 -5.80 10.82
C ALA A 77 7.51 -7.06 10.17
N GLU A 78 6.44 -7.62 10.71
CA GLU A 78 5.84 -8.81 10.12
C GLU A 78 5.28 -8.50 8.74
N LYS A 79 4.58 -7.40 8.61
CA LYS A 79 4.01 -7.00 7.32
C LYS A 79 5.12 -6.69 6.33
N ARG A 80 6.22 -6.08 6.78
CA ARG A 80 7.35 -5.76 5.91
C ARG A 80 7.88 -7.00 5.22
N GLU A 81 8.00 -8.10 5.95
CA GLU A 81 8.47 -9.36 5.36
C GLU A 81 7.38 -10.02 4.54
N ALA A 82 6.14 -9.97 5.01
CA ALA A 82 5.04 -10.64 4.34
C ALA A 82 4.72 -10.07 2.96
N ILE A 83 4.86 -8.76 2.75
CA ILE A 83 4.56 -8.20 1.44
C ILE A 83 5.55 -8.68 0.37
N LYS A 84 6.76 -9.03 0.78
CA LYS A 84 7.74 -9.57 -0.17
C LYS A 84 7.30 -10.94 -0.68
N VAL A 85 6.66 -11.71 0.19
CA VAL A 85 6.10 -13.02 -0.18
C VAL A 85 4.82 -12.83 -0.98
N TYR A 86 3.94 -11.97 -0.51
CA TYR A 86 2.64 -11.72 -1.14
C TYR A 86 2.80 -11.26 -2.59
N GLY A 87 3.67 -10.29 -2.82
CA GLY A 87 3.89 -9.73 -4.15
C GLY A 87 4.97 -10.46 -4.94
N LYS A 88 5.67 -11.39 -4.30
CA LYS A 88 6.82 -12.06 -4.92
C LYS A 88 7.82 -11.02 -5.41
N TRP A 89 8.06 -10.00 -4.60
CA TRP A 89 8.89 -8.86 -4.93
C TRP A 89 9.79 -8.55 -3.73
N PRO A 90 11.11 -8.55 -3.90
CA PRO A 90 12.02 -8.54 -2.74
C PRO A 90 12.25 -7.20 -2.09
N THR A 91 11.82 -6.12 -2.70
CA THR A 91 12.17 -4.78 -2.23
C THR A 91 10.95 -3.93 -1.92
N ILE A 92 11.19 -2.82 -1.24
CA ILE A 92 10.21 -1.82 -0.87
C ILE A 92 10.71 -0.49 -1.42
N PRO A 93 9.87 0.34 -2.03
CA PRO A 93 8.40 0.32 -2.01
C PRO A 93 7.79 -0.70 -2.96
N GLN A 94 6.51 -1.04 -2.69
CA GLN A 94 5.72 -1.88 -3.58
C GLN A 94 4.41 -1.17 -3.89
N LEU A 95 4.15 -0.94 -5.17
CA LEU A 95 2.94 -0.27 -5.64
C LEU A 95 1.98 -1.30 -6.21
N TYR A 96 0.74 -1.25 -5.73
CA TYR A 96 -0.34 -2.12 -6.22
C TYR A 96 -1.42 -1.26 -6.87
N VAL A 97 -1.91 -1.69 -8.01
CA VAL A 97 -3.04 -1.04 -8.70
C VAL A 97 -4.05 -2.11 -9.06
N ASP A 98 -5.30 -1.88 -8.68
CA ASP A 98 -6.40 -2.82 -8.91
C ASP A 98 -6.08 -4.22 -8.40
N GLY A 99 -5.41 -4.29 -7.25
CA GLY A 99 -5.10 -5.56 -6.60
C GLY A 99 -3.85 -6.27 -7.12
N GLU A 100 -3.17 -5.69 -8.09
CA GLU A 100 -2.00 -6.34 -8.71
C GLU A 100 -0.75 -5.51 -8.52
N LEU A 101 0.36 -6.19 -8.30
CA LEU A 101 1.65 -5.52 -8.13
C LEU A 101 2.09 -4.87 -9.44
N VAL A 102 2.36 -3.58 -9.38
CA VAL A 102 3.00 -2.86 -10.48
C VAL A 102 4.50 -3.04 -10.40
N GLY A 103 5.07 -2.81 -9.23
CA GLY A 103 6.50 -2.93 -9.00
C GLY A 103 6.98 -1.95 -7.96
N GLY A 104 8.28 -1.72 -7.95
CA GLY A 104 8.91 -0.79 -7.03
C GLY A 104 9.20 0.55 -7.69
N CYS A 105 10.20 1.25 -7.16
CA CYS A 105 10.53 2.59 -7.62
C CYS A 105 10.95 2.62 -9.09
N ASP A 106 11.81 1.70 -9.50
CA ASP A 106 12.33 1.71 -10.88
C ASP A 106 11.22 1.48 -11.90
N ILE A 107 10.40 0.46 -11.67
CA ILE A 107 9.31 0.14 -12.59
C ILE A 107 8.29 1.29 -12.63
N THR A 108 7.94 1.83 -11.47
CA THR A 108 6.99 2.93 -11.39
C THR A 108 7.52 4.16 -12.15
N THR A 109 8.81 4.46 -11.98
CA THR A 109 9.43 5.59 -12.67
C THR A 109 9.42 5.38 -14.18
N GLU A 110 9.78 4.18 -14.64
CA GLU A 110 9.77 3.88 -16.07
C GLU A 110 8.37 4.02 -16.67
N MET A 111 7.37 3.49 -15.97
CA MET A 111 5.99 3.56 -16.44
C MET A 111 5.48 5.00 -16.44
N PHE A 112 5.92 5.80 -15.47
CA PHE A 112 5.58 7.21 -15.43
C PHE A 112 6.16 7.94 -16.64
N GLN A 113 7.41 7.67 -16.95
CA GLN A 113 8.10 8.33 -18.07
C GLN A 113 7.52 7.92 -19.42
N SER A 114 7.07 6.67 -19.55
CA SER A 114 6.51 6.17 -20.81
C SER A 114 5.03 6.51 -20.98
N GLY A 115 4.36 6.96 -19.92
CA GLY A 115 2.92 7.20 -19.96
C GLY A 115 2.08 5.98 -19.62
N GLU A 116 2.70 4.82 -19.43
CA GLU A 116 1.97 3.61 -19.08
C GLU A 116 1.29 3.70 -17.72
N LEU A 117 1.93 4.38 -16.77
CA LEU A 117 1.36 4.53 -15.44
C LEU A 117 0.09 5.38 -15.50
N GLN A 118 0.12 6.44 -16.26
CA GLN A 118 -1.02 7.32 -16.45
C GLN A 118 -2.20 6.55 -17.02
N THR A 119 -1.93 5.73 -18.02
CA THR A 119 -2.96 4.90 -18.65
C THR A 119 -3.53 3.91 -17.63
N LEU A 120 -2.66 3.26 -16.88
CA LEU A 120 -3.08 2.27 -15.87
C LEU A 120 -3.96 2.92 -14.80
N LEU A 121 -3.61 4.14 -14.38
CA LEU A 121 -4.34 4.84 -13.33
C LEU A 121 -5.57 5.60 -13.87
N GLY A 122 -5.70 5.73 -15.17
CA GLY A 122 -6.81 6.45 -15.77
C GLY A 122 -6.68 7.96 -15.63
N VAL A 123 -5.46 8.48 -15.56
CA VAL A 123 -5.20 9.92 -15.48
C VAL A 123 -4.49 10.38 -16.74
N SER A 124 -4.55 11.68 -17.00
CA SER A 124 -4.06 12.22 -18.27
C SER A 124 -2.75 13.00 -18.14
N LYS A 125 -2.18 13.08 -16.97
CA LYS A 125 -0.92 13.83 -16.74
C LYS A 125 0.31 13.02 -17.16
#